data_aa7e16716213611633060a7d4e8a3aad
#
_entry.id   aa7e16716213611633060a7d4e8a3aad
#
_cell.length_a   1.000
_cell.length_b   1.000
_cell.length_c   1.000
_cell.angle_alpha   90.00
_cell.angle_beta   90.00
_cell.angle_gamma   90.00
#
_symmetry.space_group_name_H-M   'P 1'
#
loop_
_entity.id
_entity.type
_entity.pdbx_description
1 polymer ?
#
loop_
_entity_poly.entity_id
_entity_poly.type
_entity_poly.pdbx_seq_one_letter_code
_entity_poly.pdbx_strand_id
1 'polypeptide(L)'
;MAEGKFDADIVRLHEANPFLSNTDLVYTILRDQIVNHKLQPGKKLNQEQIAIDMNVSRTPVWEAFFRLETEGFLEKGAQGYT
;
A
#
# COMPACT_ATOMS: atom_id res chain seq x y z
N MET A 1 16.63 -9.40 -13.00
CA MET A 1 16.29 -8.91 -11.68
C MET A 1 14.81 -8.52 -11.66
N ALA A 2 14.09 -9.00 -10.68
CA ALA A 2 12.67 -8.71 -10.62
C ALA A 2 12.44 -7.26 -10.20
N GLU A 3 11.60 -6.55 -10.94
CA GLU A 3 11.15 -5.24 -10.53
C GLU A 3 10.13 -5.38 -9.39
N GLY A 4 10.01 -4.36 -8.55
CA GLY A 4 8.98 -4.33 -7.54
C GLY A 4 7.59 -4.31 -8.17
N LYS A 5 6.66 -4.98 -7.51
CA LYS A 5 5.30 -5.13 -8.01
C LYS A 5 4.61 -3.79 -8.28
N PHE A 6 4.98 -2.75 -7.54
CA PHE A 6 4.36 -1.44 -7.64
C PHE A 6 5.27 -0.37 -8.25
N ASP A 7 6.39 -0.76 -8.87
CA ASP A 7 7.38 0.20 -9.37
C ASP A 7 6.79 1.20 -10.36
N ALA A 8 5.97 0.73 -11.31
CA ALA A 8 5.34 1.62 -12.29
C ALA A 8 4.39 2.62 -11.61
N ASP A 9 3.63 2.16 -10.62
CA ASP A 9 2.72 3.04 -9.88
C ASP A 9 3.50 4.08 -9.08
N ILE A 10 4.60 3.68 -8.45
CA ILE A 10 5.44 4.58 -7.68
C ILE A 10 6.03 5.67 -8.56
N VAL A 11 6.57 5.29 -9.70
CA VAL A 11 7.16 6.25 -10.65
C VAL A 11 6.11 7.25 -11.11
N ARG A 12 4.94 6.76 -11.50
CA ARG A 12 3.86 7.62 -11.98
C ARG A 12 3.41 8.64 -10.92
N LEU A 13 3.26 8.17 -9.67
CA LEU A 13 2.82 9.06 -8.59
C LEU A 13 3.89 10.10 -8.25
N HIS A 14 5.17 9.72 -8.25
CA HIS A 14 6.25 10.66 -7.98
C HIS A 14 6.38 11.70 -9.08
N GLU A 15 6.14 11.33 -10.33
CA GLU A 15 6.13 12.30 -11.44
C GLU A 15 4.98 13.29 -11.31
N ALA A 16 3.81 12.79 -10.89
CA ALA A 16 2.64 13.65 -10.71
C ALA A 16 2.76 14.55 -9.48
N ASN A 17 3.44 14.08 -8.43
CA ASN A 17 3.63 14.86 -7.20
C ASN A 17 4.97 14.48 -6.53
N PRO A 18 6.05 15.23 -6.84
CA PRO A 18 7.38 14.91 -6.29
C PRO A 18 7.48 15.06 -4.77
N PHE A 19 6.53 15.76 -4.15
CA PHE A 19 6.55 16.00 -2.71
C PHE A 19 5.69 15.00 -1.92
N LEU A 20 5.18 13.98 -2.60
CA LEU A 20 4.35 12.97 -1.96
C LEU A 20 5.18 12.19 -0.94
N SER A 21 4.68 12.10 0.30
CA SER A 21 5.35 11.32 1.33
C SER A 21 5.23 9.82 1.05
N ASN A 22 6.12 9.03 1.65
CA ASN A 22 6.04 7.58 1.51
C ASN A 22 4.73 7.03 2.07
N THR A 23 4.22 7.60 3.16
CA THR A 23 2.92 7.21 3.72
C THR A 23 1.80 7.46 2.70
N ASP A 24 1.77 8.65 2.11
CA ASP A 24 0.77 8.98 1.10
C ASP A 24 0.90 8.11 -0.14
N LEU A 25 2.13 7.80 -0.53
CA LEU A 25 2.41 6.93 -1.66
C LEU A 25 1.82 5.53 -1.44
N VAL A 26 2.13 4.92 -0.31
CA VAL A 26 1.62 3.59 0.04
C VAL A 26 0.10 3.62 0.15
N TYR A 27 -0.43 4.61 0.84
CA TYR A 27 -1.87 4.77 1.01
C TYR A 27 -2.58 4.85 -0.35
N THR A 28 -2.12 5.74 -1.22
CA THR A 28 -2.75 5.97 -2.51
C THR A 28 -2.73 4.72 -3.38
N ILE A 29 -1.59 4.04 -3.45
CA ILE A 29 -1.46 2.83 -4.27
C ILE A 29 -2.38 1.72 -3.75
N LEU A 30 -2.39 1.47 -2.45
CA LEU A 30 -3.22 0.42 -1.87
C LEU A 30 -4.70 0.75 -1.99
N ARG A 31 -5.08 1.99 -1.74
CA ARG A 31 -6.47 2.43 -1.89
C ARG A 31 -6.95 2.23 -3.31
N ASP A 32 -6.14 2.61 -4.31
CA ASP A 32 -6.50 2.40 -5.71
C ASP A 32 -6.65 0.93 -6.05
N GLN A 33 -5.78 0.08 -5.52
CA GLN A 33 -5.87 -1.36 -5.73
C GLN A 33 -7.17 -1.92 -5.16
N ILE A 34 -7.57 -1.45 -3.98
CA ILE A 34 -8.79 -1.90 -3.32
C ILE A 34 -10.03 -1.41 -4.07
N VAL A 35 -10.07 -0.10 -4.36
CA VAL A 35 -11.21 0.52 -5.03
C VAL A 35 -11.43 -0.05 -6.42
N ASN A 36 -10.37 -0.34 -7.14
CA ASN A 36 -10.44 -0.88 -8.50
C ASN A 36 -10.49 -2.40 -8.54
N HIS A 37 -10.68 -3.05 -7.39
CA HIS A 37 -10.79 -4.51 -7.28
C HIS A 37 -9.59 -5.27 -7.83
N LYS A 38 -8.40 -4.66 -7.82
CA LYS A 38 -7.17 -5.33 -8.21
C LYS A 38 -6.65 -6.26 -7.12
N LEU A 39 -7.06 -6.01 -5.88
CA LEU A 39 -6.83 -6.93 -4.77
C LEU A 39 -8.11 -7.72 -4.53
N GLN A 40 -7.97 -9.03 -4.39
CA GLN A 40 -9.13 -9.89 -4.16
C GLN A 40 -9.71 -9.65 -2.76
N PRO A 41 -11.05 -9.58 -2.64
CA PRO A 41 -11.67 -9.49 -1.33
C PRO A 41 -11.24 -10.64 -0.43
N GLY A 42 -10.94 -10.35 0.82
CA GLY A 42 -10.51 -11.37 1.78
C GLY A 42 -9.05 -11.78 1.67
N LYS A 43 -8.32 -11.28 0.68
CA LYS A 43 -6.90 -11.58 0.57
C LYS A 43 -6.13 -10.90 1.69
N LYS A 44 -5.28 -11.65 2.38
CA LYS A 44 -4.47 -11.10 3.46
C LYS A 44 -3.33 -10.26 2.90
N LEU A 45 -3.13 -9.10 3.50
CA LEU A 45 -2.03 -8.21 3.15
C LEU A 45 -1.00 -8.24 4.27
N ASN A 46 0.26 -8.45 3.88
CA ASN A 46 1.38 -8.49 4.81
C ASN A 46 2.15 -7.16 4.71
N GLN A 47 2.21 -6.43 5.83
CA GLN A 47 2.85 -5.11 5.87
C GLN A 47 4.33 -5.18 5.50
N GLU A 48 5.03 -6.21 5.97
CA GLU A 48 6.45 -6.37 5.65
C GLU A 48 6.67 -6.60 4.16
N GLN A 49 5.82 -7.42 3.55
CA GLN A 49 5.92 -7.69 2.12
C GLN A 49 5.63 -6.44 1.30
N ILE A 50 4.63 -5.65 1.71
CA ILE A 50 4.32 -4.38 1.05
C ILE A 50 5.51 -3.43 1.15
N ALA A 51 6.15 -3.35 2.30
CA ALA A 51 7.33 -2.49 2.47
C ALA A 51 8.45 -2.92 1.51
N ILE A 52 8.68 -4.21 1.37
CA ILE A 52 9.67 -4.74 0.45
C ILE A 52 9.27 -4.43 -1.00
N ASP A 53 8.02 -4.70 -1.35
CA ASP A 53 7.53 -4.52 -2.71
C ASP A 53 7.58 -3.05 -3.16
N MET A 54 7.37 -2.14 -2.23
CA MET A 54 7.40 -0.70 -2.53
C MET A 54 8.75 -0.05 -2.24
N ASN A 55 9.69 -0.82 -1.71
CA ASN A 55 11.03 -0.32 -1.36
C ASN A 55 10.97 0.87 -0.41
N VAL A 56 10.17 0.75 0.63
CA VAL A 56 10.03 1.76 1.68
C VAL A 56 10.22 1.11 3.04
N SER A 57 10.43 1.93 4.08
CA SER A 57 10.53 1.42 5.44
C SER A 57 9.15 0.98 5.95
N ARG A 58 9.13 0.33 7.11
CA ARG A 58 7.88 -0.18 7.69
C ARG A 58 6.95 0.92 8.19
N THR A 59 7.52 2.00 8.72
CA THR A 59 6.72 3.06 9.33
C THR A 59 5.67 3.65 8.38
N PRO A 60 6.01 4.08 7.15
CA PRO A 60 4.99 4.60 6.25
C PRO A 60 3.94 3.55 5.87
N VAL A 61 4.32 2.27 5.83
CA VAL A 61 3.37 1.20 5.55
C VAL A 61 2.38 1.05 6.70
N TRP A 62 2.86 1.06 7.95
CA TRP A 62 1.98 1.00 9.12
C TRP A 62 1.01 2.18 9.17
N GLU A 63 1.49 3.38 8.90
CA GLU A 63 0.66 4.58 8.90
C GLU A 63 -0.41 4.51 7.82
N ALA A 64 -0.03 4.06 6.62
CA ALA A 64 -0.98 3.89 5.52
C ALA A 64 -2.04 2.84 5.84
N PHE A 65 -1.63 1.70 6.41
CA PHE A 65 -2.57 0.65 6.81
C PHE A 65 -3.54 1.15 7.88
N PHE A 66 -3.05 1.91 8.84
CA PHE A 66 -3.90 2.49 9.87
C PHE A 66 -4.95 3.41 9.27
N ARG A 67 -4.56 4.25 8.32
CA ARG A 67 -5.52 5.12 7.60
C ARG A 67 -6.56 4.30 6.86
N LEU A 68 -6.12 3.28 6.14
CA LEU A 68 -7.04 2.42 5.37
C LEU A 68 -8.00 1.68 6.29
N GLU A 69 -7.52 1.22 7.44
CA GLU A 69 -8.38 0.58 8.43
C GLU A 69 -9.41 1.56 9.00
N THR A 70 -8.96 2.76 9.35
CA THR A 70 -9.84 3.80 9.90
C THR A 70 -10.93 4.18 8.90
N GLU A 71 -10.59 4.18 7.62
CA GLU A 71 -11.54 4.52 6.55
C GLU A 71 -12.40 3.35 6.09
N GLY A 72 -12.18 2.17 6.66
CA GLY A 72 -12.99 1.00 6.35
C GLY A 72 -12.54 0.20 5.12
N PHE A 73 -11.39 0.53 4.54
CA PHE A 73 -10.87 -0.20 3.39
C PHE A 73 -10.17 -1.51 3.78
N LEU A 74 -9.67 -1.59 5.01
CA LEU A 74 -9.01 -2.79 5.52
C LEU A 74 -9.56 -3.16 6.88
N GLU A 75 -9.55 -4.45 7.19
CA GLU A 75 -9.86 -4.95 8.51
C GLU A 75 -8.63 -5.65 9.10
N LYS A 76 -8.34 -5.36 10.36
CA LYS A 76 -7.27 -6.02 11.08
C LYS A 76 -7.79 -7.30 11.71
N GLY A 77 -7.16 -8.43 11.35
CA GLY A 77 -7.47 -9.71 11.92
C GLY A 77 -6.32 -10.27 12.74
N ALA A 78 -6.50 -11.49 13.25
CA ALA A 78 -5.48 -12.15 14.05
C ALA A 78 -4.19 -12.43 13.28
N GLN A 79 -4.28 -12.53 11.95
CA GLN A 79 -3.15 -12.88 11.10
C GLN A 79 -2.81 -11.79 10.09
N GLY A 80 -3.18 -10.55 10.36
CA GLY A 80 -2.88 -9.43 9.51
C GLY A 80 -4.12 -8.73 8.99
N TYR A 81 -3.98 -8.01 7.90
CA TYR A 81 -5.04 -7.19 7.31
C TYR A 81 -5.69 -7.87 6.11
N THR A 82 -6.96 -7.64 5.93
CA THR A 82 -7.71 -8.10 4.75
C THR A 82 -8.57 -6.98 4.17
#